data_57b2fc5e97f2947b86c6032ce1ae9baf
#
_entry.id   57b2fc5e97f2947b86c6032ce1ae9baf
#
_cell.length_a   1.000
_cell.length_b   1.000
_cell.length_c   1.000
_cell.angle_alpha   90.00
_cell.angle_beta   90.00
_cell.angle_gamma   90.00
#
_symmetry.space_group_name_H-M   'P 1'
#
loop_
_entity.id
_entity.type
_entity.pdbx_description
1 polymer ?
#
loop_
_entity_poly.entity_id
_entity_poly.type
_entity_poly.pdbx_seq_one_letter_code
_entity_poly.pdbx_strand_id
1 'polypeptide(L)' 'MRLTDAEVAARLAAAPEHDVCVLRIEDGDFGCEEHREPAPLWLLCQTADGAKFSLDIPQTRVEALGLTEGCTCRRSDLRP' A
#
# COMPACT_ATOMS: atom_id res chain seq x y z
N MET A 1 -10.86 -2.74 8.91
CA MET A 1 -10.40 -4.03 9.48
C MET A 1 -8.89 -4.06 9.47
N ARG A 2 -8.30 -4.42 10.59
CA ARG A 2 -6.83 -4.50 10.68
C ARG A 2 -6.38 -5.93 10.45
N LEU A 3 -5.37 -6.08 9.62
CA LEU A 3 -4.70 -7.37 9.45
C LEU A 3 -3.75 -7.61 10.63
N THR A 4 -3.76 -8.83 11.16
CA THR A 4 -2.77 -9.23 12.15
C THR A 4 -1.44 -9.55 11.46
N ASP A 5 -0.35 -9.58 12.24
CA ASP A 5 0.96 -9.94 11.70
C ASP A 5 0.93 -11.35 11.08
N ALA A 6 0.17 -12.26 11.68
CA ALA A 6 0.02 -13.62 11.15
C ALA A 6 -0.70 -13.62 9.80
N GLU A 7 -1.72 -12.79 9.65
CA GLU A 7 -2.45 -12.66 8.38
C GLU A 7 -1.56 -12.07 7.29
N VAL A 8 -0.78 -11.05 7.63
CA VAL A 8 0.18 -10.45 6.68
C VAL A 8 1.20 -11.49 6.23
N ALA A 9 1.77 -12.23 7.16
CA ALA A 9 2.74 -13.28 6.85
C ALA A 9 2.14 -14.35 5.95
N ALA A 10 0.90 -14.76 6.21
CA ALA A 10 0.21 -15.75 5.40
C ALA A 10 -0.03 -15.26 3.97
N ARG A 11 -0.42 -14.00 3.81
CA ARG A 11 -0.66 -13.42 2.48
C ARG A 11 0.63 -13.31 1.68
N LEU A 12 1.73 -12.90 2.33
CA LEU A 12 3.03 -12.82 1.67
C LEU A 12 3.59 -14.19 1.34
N ALA A 13 3.35 -15.19 2.19
CA ALA A 13 3.76 -16.56 1.92
C ALA A 13 3.01 -17.14 0.70
N ALA A 14 1.77 -16.75 0.49
CA ALA A 14 0.98 -17.18 -0.65
C ALA A 14 1.40 -16.52 -1.97
N ALA A 15 2.16 -15.43 -1.91
CA ALA A 15 2.65 -14.71 -3.07
C ALA A 15 4.16 -14.47 -2.92
N PRO A 16 5.00 -15.49 -3.14
CA PRO A 16 6.45 -15.41 -2.86
C PRO A 16 7.19 -14.37 -3.70
N GLU A 17 6.63 -13.94 -4.81
CA GLU A 17 7.18 -12.86 -5.63
C GLU A 17 6.90 -11.46 -5.07
N HIS A 18 6.00 -11.36 -4.09
CA HIS A 18 5.63 -10.10 -3.46
C HIS A 18 6.32 -9.99 -2.10
N ASP A 19 6.80 -8.81 -1.78
CA ASP A 19 7.54 -8.56 -0.54
C ASP A 19 6.84 -7.60 0.41
N VAL A 20 5.67 -7.07 0.00
CA VAL A 20 4.94 -6.06 0.76
C VAL A 20 3.45 -6.39 0.79
N CYS A 21 2.82 -6.20 1.94
CA CYS A 21 1.37 -6.26 2.10
C CYS A 21 0.83 -4.86 2.39
N VAL A 22 -0.19 -4.44 1.65
CA VAL A 22 -0.85 -3.15 1.86
C VAL A 22 -1.85 -3.29 3.01
N LEU A 23 -1.65 -2.54 4.09
CA LEU A 23 -2.51 -2.60 5.26
C LEU A 23 -3.67 -1.61 5.16
N ARG A 24 -3.39 -0.40 4.68
CA ARG A 24 -4.40 0.65 4.57
C ARG A 24 -4.13 1.51 3.35
N ILE A 25 -5.21 2.00 2.77
CA ILE A 25 -5.17 3.00 1.70
C ILE A 25 -6.09 4.13 2.13
N GLU A 26 -5.54 5.33 2.24
CA GLU A 26 -6.28 6.51 2.65
C GLU A 26 -5.98 7.67 1.71
N ASP A 27 -6.87 8.64 1.68
CA ASP A 27 -6.66 9.88 0.95
C ASP A 27 -5.48 10.63 1.57
N GLY A 28 -4.43 10.85 0.79
CA GLY A 28 -3.22 11.52 1.25
C GLY A 28 -3.27 13.03 1.21
N ASP A 29 -4.36 13.60 0.73
CA ASP A 29 -4.51 15.04 0.54
C ASP A 29 -5.15 15.69 1.76
N PHE A 30 -4.39 15.75 2.86
CA PHE A 30 -4.89 16.27 4.12
C PHE A 30 -4.88 17.80 4.14
N GLY A 31 -6.07 18.40 4.05
CA GLY A 31 -6.25 19.83 4.27
C GLY A 31 -5.66 20.74 3.20
N CYS A 32 -5.30 20.22 2.07
CA CYS A 32 -4.84 21.04 0.95
C CYS A 32 -6.03 21.57 0.17
N GLU A 33 -6.06 22.87 -0.05
CA GLU A 33 -7.09 23.50 -0.86
C GLU A 33 -6.87 23.30 -2.36
N GLU A 34 -5.62 23.02 -2.73
CA GLU A 34 -5.27 22.76 -4.12
C GLU A 34 -5.24 21.27 -4.40
N HIS A 35 -6.03 20.87 -5.36
CA HIS A 35 -6.05 19.47 -5.79
C HIS A 35 -4.93 19.24 -6.79
N ARG A 36 -4.07 18.29 -6.45
CA ARG A 36 -3.06 17.82 -7.39
C ARG A 36 -3.64 16.74 -8.27
N GLU A 37 -3.33 16.81 -9.54
CA GLU A 37 -3.70 15.77 -10.48
C GLU A 37 -2.42 15.04 -10.94
N PRO A 38 -2.33 13.72 -10.72
CA PRO A 38 -3.27 12.87 -10.00
C PRO A 38 -3.21 13.07 -8.48
N ALA A 39 -4.34 12.87 -7.79
CA ALA A 39 -4.40 12.98 -6.35
C ALA A 39 -3.54 11.88 -5.70
N PRO A 40 -2.76 12.19 -4.65
CA PRO A 40 -1.99 11.18 -3.95
C PRO A 40 -2.87 10.36 -3.02
N LEU A 41 -2.53 9.08 -2.86
CA LEU A 41 -3.10 8.23 -1.84
C LEU A 41 -2.02 7.82 -0.85
N TRP A 42 -2.37 7.79 0.42
CA TRP A 42 -1.48 7.35 1.48
C TRP A 42 -1.63 5.85 1.71
N LEU A 43 -0.54 5.12 1.63
CA LEU A 43 -0.53 3.68 1.83
C LEU A 43 0.30 3.34 3.07
N LEU A 44 -0.27 2.50 3.94
CA LEU A 44 0.47 1.88 5.02
C LEU A 44 0.75 0.43 4.63
N CYS A 45 2.01 0.04 4.66
CA CYS A 45 2.46 -1.26 4.17
C CYS A 45 3.30 -1.97 5.23
N GLN A 46 3.40 -3.29 5.10
CA GLN A 46 4.22 -4.10 6.00
C GLN A 46 4.98 -5.15 5.18
N THR A 47 6.26 -5.33 5.52
CA THR A 47 7.10 -6.35 4.91
C THR A 47 6.98 -7.68 5.66
N ALA A 48 7.56 -8.74 5.07
CA ALA A 48 7.49 -10.08 5.66
C ALA A 48 8.19 -10.18 7.01
N ASP A 49 9.17 -9.33 7.27
CA ASP A 49 9.89 -9.27 8.53
C ASP A 49 9.18 -8.45 9.61
N GLY A 50 8.00 -7.92 9.30
CA GLY A 50 7.19 -7.16 10.25
C GLY A 50 7.43 -5.66 10.23
N ALA A 51 8.35 -5.17 9.41
CA ALA A 51 8.62 -3.74 9.31
C ALA A 51 7.47 -3.01 8.62
N LYS A 52 7.01 -1.92 9.21
CA LYS A 52 5.93 -1.10 8.66
C LYS A 52 6.50 0.19 8.09
N PHE A 53 5.93 0.62 6.98
CA PHE A 53 6.29 1.91 6.38
C PHE A 53 5.07 2.49 5.67
N SER A 54 5.10 3.79 5.46
CA SER A 54 4.03 4.48 4.73
C SER A 54 4.64 5.28 3.59
N LEU A 55 3.84 5.51 2.56
CA LEU A 55 4.26 6.32 1.42
C LEU A 55 3.04 6.89 0.70
N ASP A 56 3.27 7.93 -0.09
CA ASP A 56 2.26 8.53 -0.94
C ASP A 56 2.46 8.06 -2.37
N ILE A 57 1.39 7.63 -3.01
CA ILE A 57 1.42 7.14 -4.39
C ILE A 57 0.27 7.80 -5.15
N PRO A 58 0.50 8.24 -6.40
CA PRO A 58 -0.58 8.79 -7.21
C PRO A 58 -1.74 7.80 -7.35
N GLN A 59 -2.97 8.31 -7.27
CA GLN A 59 -4.16 7.48 -7.39
C GLN A 59 -4.16 6.67 -8.69
N THR A 60 -3.71 7.25 -9.78
CA THR A 60 -3.63 6.55 -11.06
C THR A 60 -2.73 5.33 -11.00
N ARG A 61 -1.65 5.40 -10.24
CA ARG A 61 -0.74 4.26 -10.05
C ARG A 61 -1.41 3.18 -9.21
N VAL A 62 -2.10 3.55 -8.15
CA VAL A 62 -2.83 2.61 -7.31
C VAL A 62 -3.86 1.84 -8.14
N GLU A 63 -4.59 2.55 -9.00
CA GLU A 63 -5.58 1.94 -9.88
C GLU A 63 -4.92 1.03 -10.93
N ALA A 64 -3.82 1.47 -11.51
CA ALA A 64 -3.09 0.69 -12.51
C ALA A 64 -2.54 -0.62 -11.93
N LEU A 65 -2.11 -0.60 -10.67
CA LEU A 65 -1.60 -1.77 -9.97
C LEU A 65 -2.71 -2.63 -9.36
N GLY A 66 -3.95 -2.13 -9.33
CA GLY A 66 -5.07 -2.84 -8.73
C GLY A 66 -4.93 -3.00 -7.22
N LEU A 67 -4.30 -2.05 -6.55
CA LEU A 67 -4.04 -2.14 -5.11
C LEU A 67 -5.32 -1.96 -4.31
N THR A 68 -5.50 -2.83 -3.30
CA THR A 68 -6.59 -2.76 -2.34
C THR A 68 -6.04 -3.05 -0.96
N GLU A 69 -6.79 -2.69 0.08
CA GLU A 69 -6.40 -3.02 1.44
C GLU A 69 -6.36 -4.53 1.61
N GLY A 70 -5.24 -5.03 2.11
CA GLY A 70 -5.01 -6.46 2.29
C GLY A 70 -4.33 -7.15 1.12
N CYS A 71 -4.08 -6.46 0.00
CA CYS A 71 -3.37 -7.06 -1.13
C CYS A 71 -1.86 -7.09 -0.90
N THR A 72 -1.17 -7.90 -1.69
CA THR A 72 0.29 -7.92 -1.70
C THR A 72 0.82 -7.38 -3.02
N CYS A 73 2.04 -6.87 -2.99
CA CYS A 73 2.71 -6.35 -4.18
C CYS A 73 4.22 -6.32 -3.96
N ARG A 74 4.94 -5.91 -4.99
CA ARG A 74 6.38 -5.68 -4.88
C ARG A 74 6.62 -4.26 -4.43
N ARG A 75 7.57 -4.08 -3.52
CA ARG A 75 7.94 -2.73 -3.08
C ARG A 75 8.41 -1.86 -4.23
N SER A 76 9.08 -2.46 -5.21
CA SER A 76 9.54 -1.74 -6.40
C SER A 76 8.40 -1.16 -7.23
N ASP A 77 7.20 -1.71 -7.13
CA ASP A 77 6.02 -1.18 -7.82
C ASP A 77 5.43 0.03 -7.12
N LEU A 78 5.77 0.23 -5.84
CA LEU A 78 5.24 1.31 -5.01
C LEU A 78 6.10 2.57 -5.13
N ARG A 79 6.32 3.02 -6.33
CA ARG A 79 7.08 4.25 -6.60
C ARG A 79 6.12 5.41 -6.81
N PRO A 80 6.42 6.56 -6.19
CA PRO A 80 5.60 7.75 -6.42
C PRO A 80 5.66 8.24 -7.86
#